data_2ca596054e8688ec6ed08b470fd7d906
#
_entry.id   2ca596054e8688ec6ed08b470fd7d906
#
_cell.length_a   1.000
_cell.length_b   1.000
_cell.length_c   1.000
_cell.angle_alpha   90.00
_cell.angle_beta   90.00
_cell.angle_gamma   90.00
#
_symmetry.space_group_name_H-M   'P 1'
#
loop_
_entity.id
_entity.type
_entity.pdbx_description
1 polymer ?
#
loop_
_entity_poly.entity_id
_entity_poly.type
_entity_poly.pdbx_seq_one_letter_code
_entity_poly.pdbx_strand_id
1 'polypeptide(L)'
;MLSEVYYILRSKADGRYVTAHPDPDSPSTYLLLFSENFDALSYLNKHARDVKDRFAVESVTGYQIKPILQRWGFTGIAIVKDPLLPQIEFIQIKQN
;
A
#
# COMPACT_ATOMS: atom_id res chain seq x y z
N MET A 1 -0.93 -13.41 12.41
CA MET A 1 -0.66 -12.84 11.10
C MET A 1 -1.67 -11.79 10.69
N LEU A 2 -2.92 -12.22 10.50
CA LEU A 2 -3.94 -11.27 10.06
C LEU A 2 -4.31 -10.25 11.12
N SER A 3 -3.96 -10.50 12.37
CA SER A 3 -4.20 -9.57 13.47
C SER A 3 -3.14 -8.46 13.56
N GLU A 4 -2.07 -8.56 12.76
CA GLU A 4 -1.05 -7.54 12.78
C GLU A 4 -1.56 -6.22 12.21
N VAL A 5 -0.91 -5.14 12.61
CA VAL A 5 -1.21 -3.81 12.11
C VAL A 5 -0.21 -3.45 11.03
N TYR A 6 -0.73 -2.94 9.91
CA TYR A 6 0.06 -2.45 8.79
C TYR A 6 -0.29 -1.00 8.55
N TYR A 7 0.47 -0.36 7.68
CA TYR A 7 0.25 1.05 7.35
C TYR A 7 0.11 1.20 5.85
N ILE A 8 -0.79 2.08 5.45
CA ILE A 8 -1.08 2.37 4.05
C ILE A 8 -1.01 3.87 3.82
N LEU A 9 -0.90 4.25 2.57
CA LEU A 9 -0.92 5.64 2.17
C LEU A 9 -2.22 5.93 1.43
N ARG A 10 -2.82 7.05 1.76
CA ARG A 10 -4.09 7.44 1.18
C ARG A 10 -4.04 8.90 0.72
N SER A 11 -4.52 9.17 -0.48
CA SER A 11 -4.61 10.53 -0.98
C SER A 11 -5.65 11.32 -0.21
N LYS A 12 -5.27 12.49 0.28
CA LYS A 12 -6.20 13.38 1.00
C LYS A 12 -7.24 13.99 0.08
N ALA A 13 -6.90 14.12 -1.20
CA ALA A 13 -7.78 14.81 -2.15
C ALA A 13 -9.00 13.95 -2.53
N ASP A 14 -8.80 12.67 -2.80
CA ASP A 14 -9.86 11.80 -3.32
C ASP A 14 -10.04 10.50 -2.54
N GLY A 15 -9.27 10.29 -1.48
CA GLY A 15 -9.38 9.10 -0.66
C GLY A 15 -8.84 7.83 -1.28
N ARG A 16 -8.17 7.92 -2.41
CA ARG A 16 -7.63 6.73 -3.08
C ARG A 16 -6.37 6.24 -2.37
N TYR A 17 -6.21 4.92 -2.38
CA TYR A 17 -5.02 4.29 -1.81
C TYR A 17 -3.86 4.33 -2.80
N VAL A 18 -2.65 4.42 -2.27
CA VAL A 18 -1.45 4.30 -3.10
C VAL A 18 -1.25 2.83 -3.43
N THR A 19 -1.06 2.53 -4.70
CA THR A 19 -0.96 1.18 -5.21
C THR A 19 0.29 1.02 -6.06
N ALA A 20 0.62 -0.23 -6.38
CA ALA A 20 1.73 -0.57 -7.25
C ALA A 20 1.22 -1.39 -8.44
N HIS A 21 1.81 -1.13 -9.61
CA HIS A 21 1.55 -1.85 -10.84
C HIS A 21 2.87 -2.42 -11.34
N PRO A 22 3.24 -3.65 -10.93
CA PRO A 22 4.55 -4.20 -11.31
C PRO A 22 4.66 -4.50 -12.80
N ASP A 23 3.54 -4.74 -13.46
CA ASP A 23 3.49 -5.02 -14.90
C ASP A 23 2.54 -4.02 -15.55
N PRO A 24 3.07 -3.05 -16.33
CA PRO A 24 2.22 -2.03 -16.95
C PRO A 24 1.24 -2.60 -17.98
N ASP A 25 1.51 -3.79 -18.52
CA ASP A 25 0.62 -4.42 -19.48
C ASP A 25 -0.49 -5.25 -18.83
N SER A 26 -0.44 -5.40 -17.52
CA SER A 26 -1.42 -6.17 -16.76
C SER A 26 -2.34 -5.22 -15.98
N PRO A 27 -3.63 -5.55 -15.83
CA PRO A 27 -4.52 -4.76 -14.97
C PRO A 27 -4.29 -5.00 -13.47
N SER A 28 -3.34 -5.86 -13.11
CA SER A 28 -3.06 -6.19 -11.72
C SER A 28 -2.61 -4.97 -10.93
N THR A 29 -3.28 -4.73 -9.81
CA THR A 29 -3.03 -3.60 -8.93
C THR A 29 -2.88 -4.11 -7.51
N TYR A 30 -1.83 -3.66 -6.83
CA TYR A 30 -1.51 -4.15 -5.49
C TYR A 30 -1.54 -3.00 -4.49
N LEU A 31 -2.24 -3.20 -3.37
CA LEU A 31 -2.28 -2.22 -2.28
C LEU A 31 -0.92 -2.17 -1.60
N LEU A 32 -0.33 -0.99 -1.53
CA LEU A 32 0.98 -0.81 -0.93
C LEU A 32 0.86 -0.87 0.59
N LEU A 33 1.64 -1.74 1.23
CA LEU A 33 1.64 -1.92 2.68
C LEU A 33 3.02 -1.69 3.26
N PHE A 34 3.03 -1.10 4.45
CA PHE A 34 4.26 -0.89 5.23
C PHE A 34 4.10 -1.54 6.58
N SER A 35 5.19 -2.11 7.11
CA SER A 35 5.18 -2.75 8.43
C SER A 35 5.21 -1.73 9.56
N GLU A 36 5.81 -0.56 9.33
CA GLU A 36 5.97 0.47 10.33
C GLU A 36 5.48 1.81 9.81
N ASN A 37 4.96 2.63 10.71
CA ASN A 37 4.49 3.97 10.36
C ASN A 37 5.61 4.78 9.71
N PHE A 38 6.79 4.77 10.30
CA PHE A 38 7.86 5.58 9.76
C PHE A 38 8.41 5.06 8.42
N ASP A 39 8.19 3.79 8.10
CA ASP A 39 8.55 3.26 6.79
C ASP A 39 7.71 3.93 5.70
N ALA A 40 6.41 4.12 5.97
CA ALA A 40 5.52 4.81 5.05
C ALA A 40 5.97 6.26 4.86
N LEU A 41 6.34 6.93 5.95
CA LEU A 41 6.84 8.31 5.89
C LEU A 41 8.16 8.39 5.13
N SER A 42 9.05 7.43 5.35
CA SER A 42 10.34 7.37 4.64
C SER A 42 10.14 7.18 3.15
N TYR A 43 9.19 6.32 2.79
CA TYR A 43 8.86 6.07 1.38
C TYR A 43 8.35 7.35 0.71
N LEU A 44 7.44 8.06 1.36
CA LEU A 44 6.94 9.33 0.84
C LEU A 44 8.07 10.34 0.67
N ASN A 45 8.90 10.46 1.69
CA ASN A 45 10.00 11.42 1.70
C ASN A 45 11.02 11.13 0.60
N LYS A 46 11.26 9.85 0.31
CA LYS A 46 12.22 9.44 -0.70
C LYS A 46 11.65 9.52 -2.12
N HIS A 47 10.41 9.08 -2.30
CA HIS A 47 9.86 8.88 -3.65
C HIS A 47 8.80 9.90 -4.06
N ALA A 48 8.26 10.66 -3.11
CA ALA A 48 7.19 11.62 -3.39
C ALA A 48 7.35 12.90 -2.56
N ARG A 49 8.59 13.34 -2.40
CA ARG A 49 8.94 14.44 -1.50
C ARG A 49 8.13 15.71 -1.74
N ASP A 50 7.96 16.07 -3.01
CA ASP A 50 7.29 17.32 -3.38
C ASP A 50 5.79 17.29 -3.11
N VAL A 51 5.21 16.10 -2.96
CA VAL A 51 3.77 15.93 -2.78
C VAL A 51 3.44 15.14 -1.52
N LYS A 52 4.41 14.95 -0.63
CA LYS A 52 4.20 14.10 0.55
C LYS A 52 3.04 14.57 1.42
N ASP A 53 2.79 15.87 1.47
CA ASP A 53 1.72 16.43 2.29
C ASP A 53 0.33 16.15 1.72
N ARG A 54 0.25 15.61 0.51
CA ARG A 54 -1.02 15.23 -0.11
C ARG A 54 -1.47 13.83 0.31
N PHE A 55 -0.65 13.13 1.09
CA PHE A 55 -0.95 11.76 1.51
C PHE A 55 -1.00 11.66 3.02
N ALA A 56 -1.89 10.79 3.49
CA ALA A 56 -2.00 10.46 4.91
C ALA A 56 -1.55 9.02 5.11
N VAL A 57 -0.87 8.78 6.22
CA VAL A 57 -0.53 7.42 6.64
C VAL A 57 -1.65 6.94 7.55
N GLU A 58 -2.25 5.79 7.22
CA GLU A 58 -3.32 5.20 8.02
C GLU A 58 -2.94 3.79 8.43
N SER A 59 -3.33 3.41 9.64
CA SER A 59 -3.13 2.03 10.09
C SER A 59 -4.31 1.17 9.64
N VAL A 60 -4.00 -0.08 9.28
CA VAL A 60 -5.01 -1.09 8.96
C VAL A 60 -4.61 -2.40 9.61
N THR A 61 -5.61 -3.15 10.06
CA THR A 61 -5.36 -4.51 10.55
C THR A 61 -5.44 -5.48 9.39
N GLY A 62 -4.88 -6.68 9.58
CA GLY A 62 -4.98 -7.73 8.57
C GLY A 62 -6.43 -8.04 8.20
N TYR A 63 -7.35 -7.92 9.15
CA TYR A 63 -8.78 -8.17 8.91
C TYR A 63 -9.40 -7.12 8.00
N GLN A 64 -8.86 -5.92 7.95
CA GLN A 64 -9.40 -4.83 7.12
C GLN A 64 -8.88 -4.90 5.69
N ILE A 65 -7.78 -5.60 5.46
CA ILE A 65 -7.12 -5.63 4.15
C ILE A 65 -8.00 -6.27 3.09
N LYS A 66 -8.53 -7.48 3.35
CA LYS A 66 -9.31 -8.18 2.34
C LYS A 66 -10.56 -7.41 1.90
N PRO A 67 -11.34 -6.81 2.82
CA PRO A 67 -12.46 -5.95 2.40
C PRO A 67 -12.02 -4.79 1.52
N ILE A 68 -10.87 -4.17 1.80
CA ILE A 68 -10.35 -3.09 0.97
C ILE A 68 -10.04 -3.59 -0.44
N LEU A 69 -9.36 -4.74 -0.54
CA LEU A 69 -9.02 -5.32 -1.84
C LEU A 69 -10.28 -5.62 -2.66
N GLN A 70 -11.30 -6.18 -2.01
CA GLN A 70 -12.55 -6.51 -2.69
C GLN A 70 -13.29 -5.26 -3.15
N ARG A 71 -13.35 -4.26 -2.29
CA ARG A 71 -14.08 -3.02 -2.57
C ARG A 71 -13.46 -2.25 -3.72
N TRP A 72 -12.13 -2.21 -3.79
CA TRP A 72 -11.41 -1.44 -4.79
C TRP A 72 -10.97 -2.26 -6.00
N GLY A 73 -11.20 -3.57 -5.96
CA GLY A 73 -10.83 -4.46 -7.06
C GLY A 73 -9.32 -4.67 -7.19
N PHE A 74 -8.60 -4.63 -6.07
CA PHE A 74 -7.16 -4.84 -6.09
C PHE A 74 -6.83 -6.33 -6.17
N THR A 75 -5.72 -6.66 -6.85
CA THR A 75 -5.27 -8.04 -7.04
C THR A 75 -4.69 -8.63 -5.77
N GLY A 76 -3.99 -7.82 -4.98
CA GLY A 76 -3.33 -8.28 -3.78
C GLY A 76 -2.63 -7.15 -3.07
N ILE A 77 -1.56 -7.50 -2.35
CA ILE A 77 -0.80 -6.55 -1.55
C ILE A 77 0.65 -6.48 -2.02
N ALA A 78 1.25 -5.32 -1.85
CA ALA A 78 2.66 -5.08 -2.14
C ALA A 78 3.32 -4.62 -0.85
N ILE A 79 4.05 -5.52 -0.19
CA ILE A 79 4.68 -5.22 1.10
C ILE A 79 6.05 -4.59 0.86
N VAL A 80 6.22 -3.37 1.32
CA VAL A 80 7.49 -2.65 1.19
C VAL A 80 8.42 -3.13 2.30
N LYS A 81 9.44 -3.89 1.92
CA LYS A 81 10.43 -4.41 2.85
C LYS A 81 11.49 -3.38 3.19
N ASP A 82 11.85 -2.58 2.19
CA ASP A 82 12.81 -1.49 2.38
C ASP A 82 12.26 -0.26 1.64
N PRO A 83 11.83 0.77 2.37
CA PRO A 83 11.21 1.94 1.74
C PRO A 83 12.17 2.81 0.94
N LEU A 84 13.46 2.68 1.18
CA LEU A 84 14.45 3.53 0.52
C LEU A 84 14.92 2.97 -0.82
N LEU A 85 15.06 1.64 -0.95
CA LEU A 85 15.56 1.03 -2.18
C LEU A 85 14.64 1.18 -3.38
N PRO A 86 13.28 1.01 -3.40
CA PRO A 86 12.47 0.21 -2.48
C PRO A 86 12.52 -1.27 -2.85
N GLN A 87 12.49 -2.10 -1.83
CA GLN A 87 12.39 -3.55 -1.99
C GLN A 87 10.96 -3.95 -1.63
N ILE A 88 10.23 -4.50 -2.61
CA ILE A 88 8.79 -4.76 -2.48
C ILE A 88 8.49 -6.22 -2.78
N GLU A 89 7.68 -6.83 -1.92
CA GLU A 89 7.20 -8.19 -2.12
C GLU A 89 5.74 -8.15 -2.55
N PHE A 90 5.42 -8.73 -3.71
CA PHE A 90 4.06 -8.76 -4.24
C PHE A 90 3.40 -10.08 -3.90
N ILE A 91 2.21 -10.01 -3.30
CA ILE A 91 1.46 -11.18 -2.90
C ILE A 91 0.06 -11.08 -3.47
N GLN A 92 -0.28 -11.99 -4.38
CA GLN A 92 -1.61 -12.08 -4.95
C GLN A 92 -2.55 -12.73 -3.94
N ILE A 93 -3.72 -12.13 -3.74
CA ILE A 93 -4.70 -12.65 -2.80
C ILE A 93 -5.96 -13.03 -3.53
N LYS A 94 -6.33 -14.29 -3.45
CA LYS A 94 -7.56 -14.77 -4.07
C LYS A 94 -8.76 -14.20 -3.36
N GLN A 95 -9.73 -13.76 -4.16
CA GLN A 95 -10.97 -13.19 -3.67
C GLN A 95 -12.12 -13.97 -4.25
N ASN A 96 -12.72 -14.79 -3.41
CA ASN A 96 -13.89 -15.59 -3.83
C ASN A 96 -15.15 -15.02 -3.22
#